data_f6d7fdaaa4de71f5af24de177a603051
#
_entry.id   f6d7fdaaa4de71f5af24de177a603051
#
_cell.length_a   1.000
_cell.length_b   1.000
_cell.length_c   1.000
_cell.angle_alpha   90.00
_cell.angle_beta   90.00
_cell.angle_gamma   90.00
#
_symmetry.space_group_name_H-M   'P 1'
#
loop_
_entity.id
_entity.type
_entity.pdbx_description
1 polymer ?
#
loop_
_entity_poly.entity_id
_entity_poly.type
_entity_poly.pdbx_seq_one_letter_code
_entity_poly.pdbx_strand_id
1 'polypeptide(L)'
;MENFDILLKKYADFIVRVGVNPQPGQTLIINCCLEAAPLARLCVRSAYEAGARDVLVNWSDNDVSRSRMELGSEEALSDFKSWQLRRYLDYAESEGGVCVLHIHADDPEVYAGL
;
A
#
# COMPACT_ATOMS: atom_id res chain seq x y z
N MET A 1 20.41 5.98 14.41
CA MET A 1 20.13 7.13 13.59
C MET A 1 18.81 7.75 13.93
N GLU A 2 18.79 8.38 15.09
CA GLU A 2 17.57 8.99 15.62
C GLU A 2 17.02 10.07 14.68
N ASN A 3 17.90 10.87 14.06
CA ASN A 3 17.45 11.95 13.17
C ASN A 3 16.70 11.40 11.95
N PHE A 4 17.18 10.30 11.39
CA PHE A 4 16.50 9.67 10.26
C PHE A 4 15.14 9.12 10.68
N ASP A 5 15.06 8.48 11.85
CA ASP A 5 13.81 7.94 12.35
C ASP A 5 12.78 9.02 12.64
N ILE A 6 13.22 10.14 13.20
CA ILE A 6 12.35 11.28 13.46
C ILE A 6 11.84 11.89 12.15
N LEU A 7 12.70 12.03 11.16
CA LEU A 7 12.32 12.57 9.86
C LEU A 7 11.34 11.63 9.15
N LEU A 8 11.59 10.33 9.24
CA LEU A 8 10.71 9.34 8.62
C LEU A 8 9.32 9.38 9.24
N LYS A 9 9.26 9.52 10.57
CA LYS A 9 7.97 9.66 11.27
C LYS A 9 7.23 10.92 10.83
N LYS A 10 7.92 12.04 10.75
CA LYS A 10 7.32 13.30 10.29
C LYS A 10 6.81 13.18 8.86
N TYR A 11 7.57 12.49 8.01
CA TYR A 11 7.18 12.26 6.62
C TYR A 11 5.93 11.38 6.54
N ALA A 12 5.87 10.33 7.35
CA ALA A 12 4.70 9.47 7.41
C ALA A 12 3.45 10.24 7.87
N ASP A 13 3.59 11.06 8.90
CA ASP A 13 2.49 11.90 9.39
C ASP A 13 2.02 12.87 8.31
N PHE A 14 2.95 13.48 7.58
CA PHE A 14 2.61 14.38 6.48
C PHE A 14 1.85 13.65 5.36
N ILE A 15 2.33 12.49 4.95
CA ILE A 15 1.68 11.70 3.90
C ILE A 15 0.24 11.38 4.31
N VAL A 16 0.05 10.90 5.53
CA VAL A 16 -1.26 10.45 5.99
C VAL A 16 -2.19 11.63 6.23
N ARG A 17 -1.76 12.63 6.99
CA ARG A 17 -2.65 13.71 7.43
C ARG A 17 -2.91 14.75 6.37
N VAL A 18 -1.94 15.01 5.50
CA VAL A 18 -2.06 16.04 4.46
C VAL A 18 -2.34 15.43 3.10
N GLY A 19 -1.59 14.37 2.74
CA GLY A 19 -1.72 13.73 1.43
C GLY A 19 -2.99 12.92 1.27
N VAL A 20 -3.17 11.89 2.08
CA VAL A 20 -4.35 11.01 2.01
C VAL A 20 -5.52 11.59 2.78
N ASN A 21 -5.23 12.15 3.94
CA ASN A 21 -6.21 12.78 4.83
C ASN A 21 -7.42 11.88 5.11
N PRO A 22 -7.21 10.69 5.69
CA PRO A 22 -8.35 9.83 6.01
C PRO A 22 -9.25 10.51 7.03
N GLN A 23 -10.53 10.51 6.75
CA GLN A 23 -11.51 11.06 7.67
C GLN A 23 -11.81 10.07 8.78
N PRO A 24 -12.19 10.54 9.98
CA PRO A 24 -12.55 9.62 11.06
C PRO A 24 -13.57 8.58 10.62
N GLY A 25 -13.34 7.33 10.96
CA GLY A 25 -14.20 6.23 10.60
C GLY A 25 -13.97 5.62 9.23
N GLN A 26 -13.05 6.17 8.43
CA GLN A 26 -12.70 5.58 7.14
C GLN A 26 -11.67 4.47 7.29
N THR A 27 -11.71 3.53 6.36
CA THR A 27 -10.67 2.49 6.24
C THR A 27 -9.59 2.97 5.28
N LEU A 28 -8.33 2.84 5.68
CA LEU A 28 -7.19 3.13 4.82
C LEU A 28 -6.59 1.83 4.30
N ILE A 29 -6.44 1.72 2.99
CA ILE A 29 -5.72 0.62 2.36
C ILE A 29 -4.37 1.15 1.88
N ILE A 30 -3.28 0.53 2.34
CA ILE A 30 -1.93 0.89 1.95
C ILE A 30 -1.38 -0.22 1.06
N ASN A 31 -1.05 0.12 -0.18
CA ASN A 31 -0.35 -0.79 -1.08
C ASN A 31 1.12 -0.42 -1.05
N CYS A 32 1.96 -1.31 -0.57
CA CYS A 32 3.37 -1.01 -0.28
C CYS A 32 4.28 -2.13 -0.71
N CYS A 33 5.42 -1.78 -1.31
CA CYS A 33 6.49 -2.73 -1.56
C CYS A 33 7.25 -3.03 -0.26
N LEU A 34 7.87 -4.20 -0.19
CA LEU A 34 8.56 -4.64 1.03
C LEU A 34 9.70 -3.71 1.42
N GLU A 35 10.38 -3.12 0.44
CA GLU A 35 11.51 -2.22 0.68
C GLU A 35 11.10 -0.97 1.47
N ALA A 36 9.85 -0.56 1.38
CA ALA A 36 9.33 0.62 2.08
C ALA A 36 8.56 0.26 3.36
N ALA A 37 8.72 -0.95 3.87
CA ALA A 37 8.01 -1.41 5.06
C ALA A 37 8.15 -0.48 6.27
N PRO A 38 9.33 0.07 6.58
CA PRO A 38 9.44 0.99 7.72
C PRO A 38 8.53 2.21 7.60
N LEU A 39 8.41 2.79 6.41
CA LEU A 39 7.52 3.92 6.17
C LEU A 39 6.06 3.51 6.31
N ALA A 40 5.69 2.37 5.72
CA ALA A 40 4.32 1.88 5.79
C ALA A 40 3.87 1.64 7.24
N ARG A 41 4.75 1.08 8.08
CA ARG A 41 4.44 0.84 9.49
C ARG A 41 4.15 2.15 10.23
N LEU A 42 4.89 3.19 9.92
CA LEU A 42 4.65 4.51 10.53
C LEU A 42 3.36 5.14 10.01
N CYS A 43 3.04 4.95 8.73
CA CYS A 43 1.79 5.42 8.15
C CYS A 43 0.58 4.73 8.79
N VAL A 44 0.68 3.42 9.10
CA VAL A 44 -0.38 2.69 9.79
C VAL A 44 -0.66 3.34 11.15
N ARG A 45 0.37 3.60 11.93
CA ARG A 45 0.21 4.23 13.25
C ARG A 45 -0.39 5.62 13.12
N SER A 46 0.11 6.42 12.19
CA SER A 46 -0.39 7.77 11.96
C SER A 46 -1.87 7.76 11.56
N ALA A 47 -2.28 6.80 10.73
CA ALA A 47 -3.67 6.70 10.29
C ALA A 47 -4.60 6.37 11.46
N TYR A 48 -4.22 5.44 12.33
CA TYR A 48 -5.02 5.14 13.52
C TYR A 48 -5.09 6.35 14.47
N GLU A 49 -3.98 7.06 14.64
CA GLU A 49 -3.96 8.27 15.46
C GLU A 49 -4.87 9.36 14.88
N ALA A 50 -5.04 9.38 13.57
CA ALA A 50 -5.95 10.32 12.90
C ALA A 50 -7.42 9.90 12.94
N GLY A 51 -7.73 8.71 13.49
CA GLY A 51 -9.10 8.25 13.65
C GLY A 51 -9.57 7.25 12.61
N ALA A 52 -8.68 6.64 11.84
CA ALA A 52 -9.07 5.60 10.88
C ALA A 52 -9.76 4.45 11.60
N ARG A 53 -10.81 3.93 10.99
CA ARG A 53 -11.54 2.76 11.51
C ARG A 53 -10.66 1.51 11.44
N ASP A 54 -9.96 1.34 10.32
CA ASP A 54 -9.12 0.19 10.07
C ASP A 54 -8.04 0.57 9.07
N VAL A 55 -6.90 -0.08 9.17
CA VAL A 55 -5.80 0.12 8.22
C VAL A 55 -5.29 -1.23 7.76
N LEU A 56 -5.36 -1.45 6.46
CA LEU A 56 -4.95 -2.70 5.84
C LEU A 56 -3.76 -2.45 4.94
N VAL A 57 -2.78 -3.34 4.99
CA VAL A 57 -1.59 -3.21 4.15
C VAL A 57 -1.49 -4.39 3.21
N ASN A 58 -1.41 -4.10 1.92
CA ASN A 58 -1.13 -5.08 0.89
C ASN A 58 0.34 -4.97 0.51
N TRP A 59 1.10 -6.01 0.79
CA TRP A 59 2.53 -6.04 0.54
C TRP A 59 2.82 -6.56 -0.86
N SER A 60 3.83 -6.00 -1.52
CA SER A 60 4.34 -6.50 -2.79
C SER A 60 5.85 -6.63 -2.72
N ASP A 61 6.40 -7.46 -3.60
CA ASP A 61 7.84 -7.68 -3.68
C ASP A 61 8.23 -7.63 -5.14
N ASN A 62 9.19 -6.75 -5.47
CA ASN A 62 9.65 -6.59 -6.85
C ASN A 62 10.22 -7.90 -7.40
N ASP A 63 10.93 -8.68 -6.59
CA ASP A 63 11.51 -9.96 -7.05
C ASP A 63 10.41 -10.96 -7.37
N VAL A 64 9.35 -11.03 -6.54
CA VAL A 64 8.20 -11.89 -6.81
C VAL A 64 7.48 -11.45 -8.08
N SER A 65 7.29 -10.15 -8.25
CA SER A 65 6.64 -9.60 -9.44
C SER A 65 7.43 -9.93 -10.70
N ARG A 66 8.75 -9.80 -10.64
CA ARG A 66 9.63 -10.15 -11.77
C ARG A 66 9.54 -11.63 -12.09
N SER A 67 9.61 -12.49 -11.07
CA SER A 67 9.51 -13.94 -11.29
C SER A 67 8.18 -14.31 -11.92
N ARG A 68 7.11 -13.68 -11.49
CA ARG A 68 5.78 -13.92 -12.05
C ARG A 68 5.73 -13.51 -13.53
N MET A 69 6.28 -12.35 -13.88
CA MET A 69 6.31 -11.88 -15.26
C MET A 69 7.21 -12.74 -16.14
N GLU A 70 8.31 -13.24 -15.61
CA GLU A 70 9.26 -14.04 -16.37
C GLU A 70 8.79 -15.48 -16.56
N LEU A 71 8.20 -16.07 -15.53
CA LEU A 71 7.89 -17.51 -15.49
C LEU A 71 6.40 -17.81 -15.57
N GLY A 72 5.54 -16.84 -15.35
CA GLY A 72 4.09 -17.03 -15.39
C GLY A 72 3.59 -17.19 -16.81
N SER A 73 2.50 -17.96 -16.98
CA SER A 73 1.88 -18.11 -18.28
C SER A 73 1.12 -16.84 -18.67
N GLU A 74 1.02 -16.60 -19.96
CA GLU A 74 0.24 -15.46 -20.47
C GLU A 74 -1.23 -15.57 -20.02
N GLU A 75 -1.78 -16.76 -20.04
CA GLU A 75 -3.14 -17.01 -19.59
C GLU A 75 -3.35 -16.61 -18.15
N ALA A 76 -2.46 -17.04 -17.25
CA ALA A 76 -2.55 -16.71 -15.83
C ALA A 76 -2.34 -15.20 -15.57
N LEU A 77 -1.43 -14.57 -16.29
CA LEU A 77 -1.16 -13.15 -16.13
C LEU A 77 -2.32 -12.28 -16.61
N SER A 78 -3.09 -12.76 -17.57
CA SER A 78 -4.24 -12.05 -18.12
C SER A 78 -5.53 -12.29 -17.32
N ASP A 79 -5.53 -13.28 -16.43
CA ASP A 79 -6.73 -13.69 -15.70
C ASP A 79 -6.89 -12.86 -14.41
N PHE A 80 -7.81 -11.91 -14.45
CA PHE A 80 -8.12 -11.09 -13.28
C PHE A 80 -9.23 -11.75 -12.47
N LYS A 81 -8.89 -12.25 -11.30
CA LYS A 81 -9.84 -12.96 -10.44
C LYS A 81 -10.87 -12.02 -9.84
N SER A 82 -12.13 -12.42 -9.89
CA SER A 82 -13.23 -11.59 -9.39
C SER A 82 -13.12 -11.28 -7.89
N TRP A 83 -12.51 -12.15 -7.08
CA TRP A 83 -12.36 -11.88 -5.66
C TRP A 83 -11.43 -10.69 -5.39
N GLN A 84 -10.49 -10.42 -6.27
CA GLN A 84 -9.60 -9.25 -6.13
C GLN A 84 -10.38 -7.95 -6.29
N LEU A 85 -11.28 -7.90 -7.27
CA LEU A 85 -12.15 -6.74 -7.46
C LEU A 85 -13.15 -6.62 -6.32
N ARG A 86 -13.78 -7.73 -5.94
CA ARG A 86 -14.78 -7.74 -4.88
C ARG A 86 -14.22 -7.23 -3.56
N ARG A 87 -12.97 -7.56 -3.26
CA ARG A 87 -12.32 -7.07 -2.04
C ARG A 87 -12.37 -5.55 -1.95
N TYR A 88 -12.01 -4.86 -3.03
CA TYR A 88 -12.04 -3.40 -3.04
C TYR A 88 -13.46 -2.86 -3.00
N LEU A 89 -14.38 -3.50 -3.70
CA LEU A 89 -15.78 -3.08 -3.70
C LEU A 89 -16.41 -3.22 -2.31
N ASP A 90 -16.12 -4.32 -1.62
CA ASP A 90 -16.63 -4.53 -0.28
C ASP A 90 -16.17 -3.44 0.69
N TYR A 91 -14.90 -3.02 0.60
CA TYR A 91 -14.40 -1.92 1.41
C TYR A 91 -15.02 -0.58 1.00
N ALA A 92 -15.18 -0.34 -0.29
CA ALA A 92 -15.78 0.90 -0.78
C ALA A 92 -17.23 1.06 -0.31
N GLU A 93 -17.95 -0.05 -0.20
CA GLU A 93 -19.34 -0.08 0.26
C GLU A 93 -19.46 -0.12 1.78
N SER A 94 -18.35 -0.28 2.51
CA SER A 94 -18.38 -0.32 3.97
C SER A 94 -18.71 1.06 4.55
N GLU A 95 -19.17 1.06 5.80
CA GLU A 95 -19.47 2.30 6.51
C GLU A 95 -18.22 3.17 6.61
N GLY A 96 -18.37 4.44 6.29
CA GLY A 96 -17.27 5.41 6.30
C GLY A 96 -16.47 5.47 5.01
N GLY A 97 -16.57 4.44 4.16
CA GLY A 97 -15.83 4.40 2.90
C GLY A 97 -14.37 4.02 3.06
N VAL A 98 -13.61 4.15 1.98
CA VAL A 98 -12.21 3.73 1.91
C VAL A 98 -11.37 4.82 1.26
N CYS A 99 -10.11 4.94 1.71
CA CYS A 99 -9.09 5.69 1.00
C CYS A 99 -7.88 4.78 0.76
N VAL A 100 -7.07 5.11 -0.23
CA VAL A 100 -5.97 4.26 -0.67
C VAL A 100 -4.68 5.06 -0.76
N LEU A 101 -3.61 4.49 -0.25
CA LEU A 101 -2.26 5.05 -0.33
C LEU A 101 -1.36 4.04 -1.02
N HIS A 102 -0.63 4.49 -2.05
CA HIS A 102 0.36 3.67 -2.73
C HIS A 102 1.75 4.13 -2.35
N ILE A 103 2.58 3.23 -1.86
CA ILE A 103 3.97 3.49 -1.53
C ILE A 103 4.84 2.63 -2.42
N HIS A 104 5.66 3.26 -3.25
CA HIS A 104 6.53 2.60 -4.20
C HIS A 104 7.99 2.90 -3.89
N ALA A 105 8.82 1.86 -3.97
CA ALA A 105 10.27 2.00 -4.03
C ALA A 105 10.71 1.23 -5.27
N ASP A 106 10.31 1.75 -6.44
CA ASP A 106 10.47 1.04 -7.70
C ASP A 106 11.93 0.99 -8.12
N ASP A 107 12.40 -0.21 -8.44
CA ASP A 107 13.65 -0.40 -9.15
C ASP A 107 13.33 -0.31 -10.64
N PRO A 108 13.84 0.71 -11.36
CA PRO A 108 13.55 0.84 -12.78
C PRO A 108 14.05 -0.34 -13.60
N GLU A 109 14.94 -1.16 -13.03
CA GLU A 109 15.49 -2.34 -13.68
C GLU A 109 14.74 -3.62 -13.37
N VAL A 110 13.70 -3.57 -12.52
CA VAL A 110 13.03 -4.78 -12.04
C VAL A 110 12.46 -5.65 -13.17
N TYR A 111 12.04 -5.03 -14.27
CA TYR A 111 11.52 -5.76 -15.43
C TYR A 111 12.48 -5.76 -16.62
N ALA A 112 13.72 -5.36 -16.42
CA ALA A 112 14.70 -5.33 -17.50
C ALA A 112 14.90 -6.73 -18.09
N GLY A 113 14.88 -6.83 -19.42
CA GLY A 113 15.07 -8.09 -20.11
C GLY A 113 13.83 -8.95 -20.29
N LEU A 114 12.66 -8.48 -19.84
CA LEU A 114 11.39 -9.23 -19.98
C LEU A 114 10.61 -8.82 -21.22
#